data_85f8c17c2273e95fda5f3d5f5bb67f0f
#
_entry.id   85f8c17c2273e95fda5f3d5f5bb67f0f
#
_cell.length_a   1.000
_cell.length_b   1.000
_cell.length_c   1.000
_cell.angle_alpha   90.00
_cell.angle_beta   90.00
_cell.angle_gamma   90.00
#
_symmetry.space_group_name_H-M   'P 1'
#
loop_
_entity.id
_entity.type
_entity.pdbx_description
1 polymer ?
#
loop_
_entity_poly.entity_id
_entity_poly.type
_entity_poly.pdbx_seq_one_letter_code
_entity_poly.pdbx_strand_id
1 'polypeptide(L)'
;MAHFAKLDANNVVEQVIVVSNDDIKDNSGTEVESIGVAFCQKLLGASTNWKQTSYNSNFRGNYADIGMTYAENVATLGVGSTDIFIGINTNASWSVGVNTAQWYPPSNPGEAPALSASDMAAGKSYRWDENNYNTNPSTAWVLVTP
;
A
#
# COMPACT_ATOMS: atom_id res chain seq x y z
N MET A 1 -12.90 -15.37 7.01
CA MET A 1 -13.27 -13.97 7.35
C MET A 1 -12.86 -13.05 6.22
N ALA A 2 -13.76 -12.20 5.76
CA ALA A 2 -13.46 -11.19 4.76
C ALA A 2 -13.12 -9.85 5.44
N HIS A 3 -12.27 -9.06 4.81
CA HIS A 3 -11.84 -7.76 5.35
C HIS A 3 -12.21 -6.66 4.37
N PHE A 4 -12.74 -5.56 4.88
CA PHE A 4 -13.16 -4.41 4.09
C PHE A 4 -12.55 -3.12 4.64
N ALA A 5 -11.96 -2.34 3.75
CA ALA A 5 -11.40 -1.03 4.06
C ALA A 5 -12.41 0.06 3.70
N LYS A 6 -12.70 0.93 4.65
CA LYS A 6 -13.45 2.16 4.43
C LYS A 6 -12.53 3.24 3.90
N LEU A 7 -12.93 3.87 2.81
CA LEU A 7 -12.18 4.91 2.14
C LEU A 7 -12.84 6.27 2.31
N ASP A 8 -12.04 7.31 2.50
CA ASP A 8 -12.49 8.69 2.41
C ASP A 8 -12.66 9.16 0.96
N ALA A 9 -12.99 10.43 0.76
CA ALA A 9 -13.19 11.02 -0.57
C ALA A 9 -11.92 11.03 -1.44
N ASN A 10 -10.74 10.87 -0.84
CA ASN A 10 -9.43 10.83 -1.50
C ASN A 10 -8.89 9.40 -1.64
N ASN A 11 -9.73 8.38 -1.42
CA ASN A 11 -9.34 6.97 -1.42
C ASN A 11 -8.30 6.59 -0.33
N VAL A 12 -8.27 7.34 0.76
CA VAL A 12 -7.44 7.02 1.91
C VAL A 12 -8.20 6.12 2.87
N VAL A 13 -7.56 5.07 3.35
CA VAL A 13 -8.16 4.11 4.31
C VAL A 13 -8.34 4.78 5.66
N GLU A 14 -9.59 4.83 6.13
CA GLU A 14 -9.97 5.37 7.44
C GLU A 14 -10.20 4.27 8.49
N GLN A 15 -10.61 3.09 8.04
CA GLN A 15 -11.01 1.99 8.91
C GLN A 15 -10.92 0.67 8.15
N VAL A 16 -10.61 -0.41 8.84
CA VAL A 16 -10.71 -1.77 8.30
C VAL A 16 -11.58 -2.60 9.24
N ILE A 17 -12.57 -3.29 8.69
CA ILE A 17 -13.45 -4.17 9.46
C ILE A 17 -13.40 -5.60 8.93
N VAL A 18 -13.78 -6.53 9.79
CA VAL A 18 -13.87 -7.95 9.49
C VAL A 18 -15.35 -8.31 9.34
N VAL A 19 -15.69 -9.01 8.26
CA VAL A 19 -17.05 -9.47 7.95
C VAL A 19 -17.03 -10.99 7.81
N SER A 20 -18.08 -11.66 8.31
CA SER A 20 -18.21 -13.10 8.10
C SER A 20 -18.28 -13.43 6.61
N ASN A 21 -17.62 -14.50 6.18
CA ASN A 21 -17.72 -14.97 4.79
C ASN A 21 -19.17 -15.29 4.38
N ASP A 22 -20.00 -15.69 5.33
CA ASP A 22 -21.41 -15.99 5.05
C ASP A 22 -22.23 -14.74 4.71
N ASP A 23 -21.82 -13.57 5.21
CA ASP A 23 -22.49 -12.29 4.95
C ASP A 23 -22.12 -11.65 3.61
N ILE A 24 -21.18 -12.25 2.87
CA ILE A 24 -20.75 -11.77 1.56
C ILE A 24 -21.03 -12.75 0.42
N LYS A 25 -21.73 -13.85 0.70
CA LYS A 25 -22.07 -14.87 -0.31
C LYS A 25 -23.35 -14.52 -1.06
N ASP A 26 -23.36 -14.87 -2.32
CA ASP A 26 -24.56 -14.88 -3.15
C ASP A 26 -25.41 -16.15 -2.89
N ASN A 27 -26.52 -16.30 -3.61
CA ASN A 27 -27.42 -17.45 -3.49
C ASN A 27 -26.78 -18.79 -3.91
N SER A 28 -25.67 -18.76 -4.63
CA SER A 28 -24.90 -19.95 -5.01
C SER A 28 -23.83 -20.34 -3.99
N GLY A 29 -23.62 -19.52 -2.96
CA GLY A 29 -22.57 -19.68 -1.96
C GLY A 29 -21.22 -19.09 -2.36
N THR A 30 -21.18 -18.31 -3.44
CA THR A 30 -19.95 -17.64 -3.92
C THR A 30 -19.78 -16.31 -3.20
N GLU A 31 -18.57 -16.03 -2.71
CA GLU A 31 -18.21 -14.76 -2.10
C GLU A 31 -18.14 -13.66 -3.16
N VAL A 32 -18.85 -12.55 -2.94
CA VAL A 32 -18.95 -11.43 -3.88
C VAL A 32 -18.67 -10.12 -3.14
N GLU A 33 -17.68 -9.36 -3.62
CA GLU A 33 -17.29 -8.09 -3.00
C GLU A 33 -18.45 -7.10 -2.89
N SER A 34 -19.27 -6.96 -3.92
CA SER A 34 -20.40 -6.00 -3.91
C SER A 34 -21.43 -6.31 -2.82
N ILE A 35 -21.62 -7.57 -2.47
CA ILE A 35 -22.48 -7.98 -1.36
C ILE A 35 -21.86 -7.54 -0.03
N GLY A 36 -20.55 -7.73 0.14
CA GLY A 36 -19.82 -7.27 1.31
C GLY A 36 -19.82 -5.75 1.45
N VAL A 37 -19.66 -5.02 0.36
CA VAL A 37 -19.78 -3.55 0.35
C VAL A 37 -21.16 -3.11 0.80
N ALA A 38 -22.23 -3.72 0.28
CA ALA A 38 -23.60 -3.43 0.69
C ALA A 38 -23.84 -3.73 2.17
N PHE A 39 -23.28 -4.82 2.68
CA PHE A 39 -23.32 -5.15 4.10
C PHE A 39 -22.65 -4.08 4.96
N CYS A 40 -21.45 -3.64 4.59
CA CYS A 40 -20.72 -2.57 5.29
C CYS A 40 -21.50 -1.24 5.27
N GLN A 41 -22.09 -0.88 4.15
CA GLN A 41 -22.92 0.33 4.00
C GLN A 41 -24.19 0.27 4.86
N LYS A 42 -24.82 -0.90 4.93
CA LYS A 42 -25.98 -1.11 5.80
C LYS A 42 -25.61 -0.95 7.27
N LEU A 43 -24.43 -1.41 7.66
CA LEU A 43 -23.94 -1.38 9.04
C LEU A 43 -23.47 0.01 9.47
N LEU A 44 -22.74 0.72 8.60
CA LEU A 44 -21.99 1.94 8.95
C LEU A 44 -22.37 3.18 8.14
N GLY A 45 -23.35 3.08 7.25
CA GLY A 45 -23.91 4.21 6.50
C GLY A 45 -23.92 4.00 5.00
N ALA A 46 -25.01 4.37 4.35
CA ALA A 46 -25.24 4.18 2.92
C ALA A 46 -24.30 5.00 2.03
N SER A 47 -23.73 6.09 2.55
CA SER A 47 -22.78 6.96 1.82
C SER A 47 -21.33 6.58 2.00
N THR A 48 -21.03 5.52 2.77
CA THR A 48 -19.65 5.06 3.00
C THR A 48 -19.11 4.29 1.79
N ASN A 49 -17.83 4.44 1.51
CA ASN A 49 -17.14 3.79 0.40
C ASN A 49 -16.22 2.68 0.93
N TRP A 50 -16.36 1.48 0.38
CA TRP A 50 -15.67 0.29 0.85
C TRP A 50 -15.01 -0.49 -0.28
N LYS A 51 -13.85 -1.06 0.00
CA LYS A 51 -13.14 -2.00 -0.86
C LYS A 51 -12.66 -3.20 -0.07
N GLN A 52 -12.84 -4.38 -0.63
CA GLN A 52 -12.30 -5.59 -0.01
C GLN A 52 -10.77 -5.58 -0.04
N THR A 53 -10.17 -6.01 1.05
CA THR A 53 -8.72 -6.19 1.18
C THR A 53 -8.42 -7.62 1.61
N SER A 54 -7.23 -8.11 1.31
CA SER A 54 -6.79 -9.46 1.65
C SER A 54 -5.83 -9.44 2.84
N TYR A 55 -6.21 -10.11 3.92
CA TYR A 55 -5.35 -10.25 5.10
C TYR A 55 -3.99 -10.88 4.77
N ASN A 56 -3.97 -11.83 3.83
CA ASN A 56 -2.75 -12.51 3.40
C ASN A 56 -2.14 -11.91 2.13
N SER A 57 -2.58 -10.72 1.71
CA SER A 57 -2.07 -10.05 0.50
C SER A 57 -2.22 -10.87 -0.78
N ASN A 58 -3.32 -11.64 -0.91
CA ASN A 58 -3.58 -12.48 -2.08
C ASN A 58 -4.07 -11.69 -3.29
N PHE A 59 -4.61 -10.49 -3.07
CA PHE A 59 -5.03 -9.55 -4.11
C PHE A 59 -4.89 -8.12 -3.60
N ARG A 60 -4.86 -7.14 -4.53
CA ARG A 60 -4.73 -5.70 -4.25
C ARG A 60 -3.50 -5.33 -3.42
N GLY A 61 -2.41 -6.09 -3.61
CA GLY A 61 -1.11 -5.80 -3.02
C GLY A 61 -1.08 -5.97 -1.50
N ASN A 62 -0.93 -4.89 -0.77
CA ASN A 62 -0.84 -4.94 0.69
C ASN A 62 -2.20 -5.19 1.34
N TYR A 63 -2.20 -5.83 2.51
CA TYR A 63 -3.33 -5.74 3.43
C TYR A 63 -3.55 -4.29 3.84
N ALA A 64 -4.78 -3.80 3.68
CA ALA A 64 -5.08 -2.41 3.94
C ALA A 64 -4.84 -2.03 5.40
N ASP A 65 -4.22 -0.88 5.60
CA ASP A 65 -4.05 -0.27 6.91
C ASP A 65 -4.46 1.21 6.85
N ILE A 66 -4.82 1.76 7.98
CA ILE A 66 -5.24 3.16 8.11
C ILE A 66 -4.13 4.08 7.59
N GLY A 67 -4.50 5.03 6.73
CA GLY A 67 -3.59 5.96 6.09
C GLY A 67 -3.05 5.50 4.74
N MET A 68 -3.20 4.23 4.35
CA MET A 68 -2.88 3.78 2.99
C MET A 68 -3.84 4.39 1.98
N THR A 69 -3.39 4.49 0.74
CA THR A 69 -4.22 4.90 -0.40
C THR A 69 -4.64 3.68 -1.21
N TYR A 70 -5.90 3.65 -1.61
CA TYR A 70 -6.38 2.72 -2.64
C TYR A 70 -6.15 3.34 -4.01
N ALA A 71 -5.23 2.76 -4.79
CA ALA A 71 -4.87 3.21 -6.11
C ALA A 71 -5.48 2.29 -7.17
N GLU A 72 -6.25 2.88 -8.09
CA GLU A 72 -6.92 2.17 -9.19
C GLU A 72 -6.06 2.15 -10.45
N ASN A 73 -6.20 1.07 -11.23
CA ASN A 73 -5.61 0.93 -12.56
C ASN A 73 -4.08 1.14 -12.59
N VAL A 74 -3.40 0.64 -11.56
CA VAL A 74 -1.93 0.63 -11.54
C VAL A 74 -1.46 -0.44 -12.52
N ALA A 75 -0.95 -0.01 -13.67
CA ALA A 75 -0.54 -0.91 -14.74
C ALA A 75 0.57 -1.87 -14.27
N THR A 76 0.42 -3.14 -14.62
CA THR A 76 1.46 -4.16 -14.56
C THR A 76 1.89 -4.66 -13.17
N LEU A 77 1.06 -4.56 -12.14
CA LEU A 77 1.39 -5.18 -10.86
C LEU A 77 0.93 -6.64 -10.83
N GLY A 78 1.88 -7.57 -10.77
CA GLY A 78 1.63 -9.01 -10.60
C GLY A 78 1.16 -9.39 -9.18
N VAL A 79 0.30 -8.57 -8.59
CA VAL A 79 -0.17 -8.71 -7.19
C VAL A 79 -1.65 -9.07 -7.10
N GLY A 80 -2.14 -9.83 -8.09
CA GLY A 80 -3.50 -10.37 -8.10
C GLY A 80 -4.59 -9.40 -8.58
N SER A 81 -4.26 -8.13 -8.83
CA SER A 81 -5.23 -7.10 -9.25
C SER A 81 -4.50 -5.91 -9.88
N THR A 82 -5.21 -5.13 -10.71
CA THR A 82 -4.71 -3.83 -11.19
C THR A 82 -4.87 -2.72 -10.18
N ASP A 83 -5.70 -2.91 -9.15
CA ASP A 83 -5.88 -1.97 -8.04
C ASP A 83 -5.07 -2.45 -6.84
N ILE A 84 -4.54 -1.52 -6.07
CA ILE A 84 -3.70 -1.84 -4.91
C ILE A 84 -4.00 -0.94 -3.72
N PHE A 85 -3.71 -1.45 -2.52
CA PHE A 85 -3.50 -0.63 -1.32
C PHE A 85 -2.01 -0.36 -1.17
N ILE A 86 -1.62 0.90 -1.07
CA ILE A 86 -0.21 1.31 -0.98
C ILE A 86 -0.04 2.41 0.06
N GLY A 87 1.09 2.39 0.77
CA GLY A 87 1.45 3.43 1.73
C GLY A 87 1.69 4.78 1.05
N ILE A 88 1.78 5.82 1.86
CA ILE A 88 2.02 7.19 1.39
C ILE A 88 3.41 7.28 0.77
N ASN A 89 3.51 7.89 -0.43
CA ASN A 89 4.80 8.25 -1.00
C ASN A 89 5.35 9.50 -0.32
N THR A 90 6.45 9.36 0.38
CA THR A 90 7.17 10.47 1.04
C THR A 90 8.27 11.08 0.18
N ASN A 91 8.57 10.48 -0.97
CA ASN A 91 9.66 10.88 -1.87
C ASN A 91 9.11 11.06 -3.29
N ALA A 92 9.02 12.30 -3.76
CA ALA A 92 8.35 12.63 -5.02
C ALA A 92 8.94 11.89 -6.25
N SER A 93 10.23 11.58 -6.23
CA SER A 93 10.92 10.86 -7.32
C SER A 93 10.69 9.34 -7.32
N TRP A 94 10.13 8.77 -6.26
CA TRP A 94 9.90 7.34 -6.16
C TRP A 94 8.65 6.90 -6.93
N SER A 95 8.66 5.67 -7.41
CA SER A 95 7.54 5.08 -8.15
C SER A 95 7.19 3.69 -7.62
N VAL A 96 6.00 3.21 -7.97
CA VAL A 96 5.53 1.87 -7.58
C VAL A 96 6.27 0.81 -8.37
N GLY A 97 6.75 -0.23 -7.69
CA GLY A 97 7.39 -1.38 -8.32
C GLY A 97 6.41 -2.23 -9.13
N VAL A 98 6.90 -2.80 -10.26
CA VAL A 98 6.06 -3.54 -11.22
C VAL A 98 5.43 -4.83 -10.68
N ASN A 99 6.04 -5.50 -9.71
CA ASN A 99 5.55 -6.78 -9.17
C ASN A 99 5.24 -6.72 -7.68
N THR A 100 5.27 -5.54 -7.09
CA THR A 100 5.04 -5.32 -5.66
C THR A 100 4.23 -4.05 -5.46
N ALA A 101 3.43 -3.97 -4.40
CA ALA A 101 2.74 -2.74 -4.02
C ALA A 101 3.62 -1.92 -3.05
N GLN A 102 4.85 -1.61 -3.48
CA GLN A 102 5.86 -0.88 -2.71
C GLN A 102 6.43 0.27 -3.52
N TRP A 103 6.90 1.31 -2.83
CA TRP A 103 7.60 2.43 -3.43
C TRP A 103 9.08 2.11 -3.62
N TYR A 104 9.65 2.48 -4.77
CA TYR A 104 11.04 2.25 -5.12
C TYR A 104 11.71 3.52 -5.61
N PRO A 105 12.99 3.72 -5.27
CA PRO A 105 13.76 4.82 -5.82
C PRO A 105 13.98 4.66 -7.32
N PRO A 106 14.30 5.75 -8.03
CA PRO A 106 14.75 5.67 -9.43
C PRO A 106 15.96 4.75 -9.58
N SER A 107 16.11 4.12 -10.74
CA SER A 107 17.22 3.20 -11.03
C SER A 107 18.60 3.85 -10.92
N ASN A 108 18.69 5.16 -11.02
CA ASN A 108 19.87 5.96 -10.73
C ASN A 108 19.53 6.93 -9.57
N PRO A 109 20.09 6.76 -8.37
CA PRO A 109 21.19 5.85 -7.98
C PRO A 109 20.78 4.40 -7.67
N GLY A 110 19.51 4.06 -7.67
CA GLY A 110 19.02 2.75 -7.27
C GLY A 110 18.83 2.62 -5.74
N GLU A 111 18.85 1.39 -5.25
CA GLU A 111 18.68 1.08 -3.83
C GLU A 111 19.81 1.64 -2.95
N ALA A 112 19.51 1.77 -1.66
CA ALA A 112 20.49 2.23 -0.69
C ALA A 112 21.76 1.36 -0.70
N PRO A 113 22.97 1.98 -0.58
CA PRO A 113 24.19 1.21 -0.44
C PRO A 113 24.16 0.30 0.81
N ALA A 114 24.90 -0.79 0.77
CA ALA A 114 25.08 -1.63 1.93
C ALA A 114 25.82 -0.86 3.04
N LEU A 115 25.37 -1.02 4.28
CA LEU A 115 26.07 -0.48 5.44
C LEU A 115 27.34 -1.29 5.73
N SER A 116 28.41 -0.60 6.16
CA SER A 116 29.56 -1.28 6.74
C SER A 116 29.23 -1.90 8.08
N ALA A 117 30.01 -2.89 8.54
CA ALA A 117 29.80 -3.51 9.84
C ALA A 117 29.88 -2.48 10.99
N SER A 118 30.79 -1.51 10.89
CA SER A 118 30.93 -0.45 11.89
C SER A 118 29.76 0.52 11.90
N ASP A 119 29.19 0.85 10.73
CA ASP A 119 28.00 1.70 10.65
C ASP A 119 26.75 1.01 11.17
N MET A 120 26.59 -0.28 10.89
CA MET A 120 25.51 -1.09 11.49
C MET A 120 25.62 -1.15 13.00
N ALA A 121 26.82 -1.40 13.54
CA ALA A 121 27.07 -1.42 14.99
C ALA A 121 26.81 -0.06 15.65
N ALA A 122 27.03 1.04 14.91
CA ALA A 122 26.75 2.40 15.36
C ALA A 122 25.27 2.80 15.20
N GLY A 123 24.42 1.92 14.69
CA GLY A 123 22.99 2.18 14.46
C GLY A 123 22.69 3.18 13.36
N LYS A 124 23.63 3.38 12.42
CA LYS A 124 23.43 4.28 11.30
C LYS A 124 22.50 3.67 10.26
N SER A 125 21.88 4.55 9.47
CA SER A 125 21.01 4.15 8.34
C SER A 125 21.15 5.12 7.18
N TYR A 126 20.82 4.66 5.98
CA TYR A 126 20.67 5.56 4.83
C TYR A 126 19.28 6.17 4.81
N ARG A 127 19.20 7.46 4.51
CA ARG A 127 17.98 8.20 4.26
C ARG A 127 18.02 8.80 2.86
N TRP A 128 16.89 8.74 2.15
CA TRP A 128 16.73 9.43 0.88
C TRP A 128 16.61 10.94 1.10
N ASP A 129 17.36 11.70 0.32
CA ASP A 129 17.28 13.16 0.27
C ASP A 129 16.87 13.60 -1.14
N GLU A 130 15.65 14.10 -1.26
CA GLU A 130 15.06 14.49 -2.53
C GLU A 130 15.78 15.70 -3.15
N ASN A 131 16.25 16.65 -2.34
CA ASN A 131 16.98 17.80 -2.83
C ASN A 131 18.34 17.39 -3.40
N ASN A 132 19.04 16.50 -2.73
CA ASN A 132 20.29 15.92 -3.23
C ASN A 132 20.03 15.16 -4.54
N TYR A 133 18.98 14.35 -4.62
CA TYR A 133 18.60 13.65 -5.84
C TYR A 133 18.41 14.61 -7.02
N ASN A 134 17.68 15.70 -6.82
CA ASN A 134 17.39 16.69 -7.85
C ASN A 134 18.64 17.45 -8.32
N THR A 135 19.66 17.57 -7.47
CA THR A 135 20.92 18.23 -7.79
C THR A 135 21.90 17.25 -8.46
N ASN A 136 22.08 16.08 -7.85
CA ASN A 136 22.92 14.99 -8.36
C ASN A 136 22.39 13.65 -7.82
N PRO A 137 21.79 12.81 -8.66
CA PRO A 137 21.18 11.54 -8.22
C PRO A 137 22.13 10.66 -7.39
N SER A 138 23.42 10.65 -7.66
CA SER A 138 24.40 9.85 -6.92
C SER A 138 24.56 10.27 -5.44
N THR A 139 24.05 11.41 -5.05
CA THR A 139 24.12 11.94 -3.67
C THR A 139 22.80 11.81 -2.90
N ALA A 140 21.81 11.15 -3.49
CA ALA A 140 20.48 11.03 -2.91
C ALA A 140 20.43 10.25 -1.58
N TRP A 141 21.26 9.22 -1.46
CA TRP A 141 21.36 8.44 -0.24
C TRP A 141 22.35 9.07 0.74
N VAL A 142 21.84 9.50 1.87
CA VAL A 142 22.62 10.16 2.93
C VAL A 142 22.71 9.24 4.14
N LEU A 143 23.93 8.93 4.58
CA LEU A 143 24.17 8.16 5.80
C LEU A 143 23.91 9.05 7.02
N VAL A 144 22.99 8.63 7.88
CA VAL A 144 22.59 9.37 9.07
C VAL A 144 22.93 8.58 10.34
N THR A 145 23.35 9.34 11.38
CA THR A 145 23.59 8.81 12.71
C THR A 145 22.32 8.94 13.56
N PRO A 146 22.00 7.96 14.39
CA PRO A 146 20.82 8.03 15.26
C PRO A 146 20.89 9.16 16.27
#